data_78b1826eb420b02c377a5475c7871467
#
_entry.id   78b1826eb420b02c377a5475c7871467
#
_cell.length_a   1.000
_cell.length_b   1.000
_cell.length_c   1.000
_cell.angle_alpha   90.00
_cell.angle_beta   90.00
_cell.angle_gamma   90.00
#
_symmetry.space_group_name_H-M   'P 1'
#
loop_
_entity.id
_entity.type
_entity.pdbx_description
1 polymer ?
#
loop_
_entity_poly.entity_id
_entity_poly.type
_entity_poly.pdbx_seq_one_letter_code
_entity_poly.pdbx_strand_id
1 'polypeptide(L)'
;MAWFLTDRQSRGLTVDLELYCQEADQYISLAEIDSIVAKDEDITKPAKFKYHEWNQWEESVYLYLNSLTSNCGAPLSYVIRKDLDAEVEWDSLDRDVQKIHAASLEGFMFDSDSKRVLAILKDLCLNTAAETWFRNISCGRKAMKALQTHYDGPDERHKRIEEARAKISQTFYKHEGTFTFEKFTTILQDSFATLEKYGEPVYERERT
;
A
#
# COMPACT_ATOMS: atom_id res chain seq x y z
N MET A 1 -21.88 8.13 4.88
CA MET A 1 -23.29 8.26 5.30
C MET A 1 -23.44 8.29 6.82
N ALA A 2 -23.01 7.28 7.56
CA ALA A 2 -23.09 7.24 9.03
C ALA A 2 -22.37 8.41 9.73
N TRP A 3 -21.23 8.87 9.24
CA TRP A 3 -20.48 10.00 9.79
C TRP A 3 -21.27 11.32 9.77
N PHE A 4 -21.98 11.59 8.69
CA PHE A 4 -22.78 12.81 8.53
C PHE A 4 -23.95 12.87 9.52
N LEU A 5 -24.59 11.72 9.76
CA LEU A 5 -25.65 11.61 10.76
C LEU A 5 -25.12 11.80 12.18
N THR A 6 -23.96 11.22 12.49
CA THR A 6 -23.31 11.32 13.80
C THR A 6 -22.83 12.74 14.08
N ASP A 7 -22.29 13.45 13.09
CA ASP A 7 -21.84 14.84 13.23
C ASP A 7 -23.03 15.79 13.46
N ARG A 8 -24.14 15.62 12.74
CA ARG A 8 -25.35 16.43 12.98
C ARG A 8 -26.00 16.15 14.34
N GLN A 9 -26.05 14.88 14.77
CA GLN A 9 -26.55 14.52 16.10
C GLN A 9 -25.67 15.10 17.23
N SER A 10 -24.36 15.09 17.07
CA SER A 10 -23.43 15.66 18.05
C SER A 10 -23.56 17.17 18.19
N ARG A 11 -24.06 17.85 17.13
CA ARG A 11 -24.33 19.30 17.11
C ARG A 11 -25.76 19.66 17.58
N GLY A 12 -26.56 18.68 18.01
CA GLY A 12 -27.94 18.92 18.45
C GLY A 12 -28.90 19.34 17.33
N LEU A 13 -28.56 19.08 16.07
CA LEU A 13 -29.40 19.38 14.93
C LEU A 13 -30.40 18.23 14.70
N THR A 14 -31.68 18.58 14.57
CA THR A 14 -32.72 17.63 14.13
C THR A 14 -32.40 17.14 12.73
N VAL A 15 -32.32 15.80 12.57
CA VAL A 15 -32.08 15.19 11.26
C VAL A 15 -33.44 14.89 10.65
N ASP A 16 -33.80 15.60 9.61
CA ASP A 16 -34.96 15.25 8.78
C ASP A 16 -34.54 14.12 7.83
N LEU A 17 -35.00 12.91 8.14
CA LEU A 17 -34.66 11.70 7.39
C LEU A 17 -35.20 11.72 5.95
N GLU A 18 -36.32 12.39 5.69
CA GLU A 18 -36.86 12.50 4.33
C GLU A 18 -36.03 13.44 3.47
N LEU A 19 -35.63 14.60 4.02
CA LEU A 19 -34.71 15.53 3.35
C LEU A 19 -33.34 14.90 3.13
N TYR A 20 -32.86 14.14 4.10
CA TYR A 20 -31.59 13.42 4.00
C TYR A 20 -31.62 12.35 2.90
N CYS A 21 -32.69 11.59 2.77
CA CYS A 21 -32.85 10.61 1.69
C CYS A 21 -32.91 11.30 0.31
N GLN A 22 -33.60 12.45 0.20
CA GLN A 22 -33.65 13.22 -1.06
C GLN A 22 -32.30 13.83 -1.44
N GLU A 23 -31.53 14.34 -0.48
CA GLU A 23 -30.17 14.83 -0.72
C GLU A 23 -29.20 13.68 -1.06
N ALA A 24 -29.32 12.52 -0.43
CA ALA A 24 -28.50 11.34 -0.72
C ALA A 24 -28.76 10.77 -2.12
N ASP A 25 -30.01 10.77 -2.59
CA ASP A 25 -30.39 10.35 -3.93
C ASP A 25 -29.86 11.28 -5.03
N GLN A 26 -29.56 12.55 -4.70
CA GLN A 26 -28.93 13.50 -5.63
C GLN A 26 -27.42 13.26 -5.81
N TYR A 27 -26.76 12.58 -4.85
CA TYR A 27 -25.28 12.48 -4.86
C TYR A 27 -24.72 11.19 -5.43
N ILE A 28 -25.46 10.08 -5.41
CA ILE A 28 -24.96 8.82 -5.97
C ILE A 28 -26.15 7.98 -6.47
N SER A 29 -26.33 7.85 -7.78
CA SER A 29 -27.25 6.87 -8.32
C SER A 29 -26.75 5.44 -8.07
N LEU A 30 -27.67 4.47 -7.88
CA LEU A 30 -27.32 3.06 -7.75
C LEU A 30 -26.42 2.58 -8.92
N ALA A 31 -26.64 3.12 -10.12
CA ALA A 31 -25.84 2.83 -11.30
C ALA A 31 -24.38 3.34 -11.18
N GLU A 32 -24.14 4.42 -10.43
CA GLU A 32 -22.76 4.89 -10.15
C GLU A 32 -22.08 4.02 -9.11
N ILE A 33 -22.82 3.52 -8.11
CA ILE A 33 -22.32 2.53 -7.14
C ILE A 33 -21.94 1.24 -7.86
N ASP A 34 -22.81 0.73 -8.73
CA ASP A 34 -22.55 -0.47 -9.53
C ASP A 34 -21.36 -0.26 -10.50
N SER A 35 -21.18 0.95 -11.06
CA SER A 35 -20.05 1.27 -11.92
C SER A 35 -18.72 1.39 -11.14
N ILE A 36 -18.78 1.78 -9.88
CA ILE A 36 -17.62 1.83 -8.98
C ILE A 36 -17.23 0.41 -8.57
N VAL A 37 -18.22 -0.44 -8.24
CA VAL A 37 -18.01 -1.85 -7.90
C VAL A 37 -17.50 -2.64 -9.12
N ALA A 38 -18.03 -2.40 -10.31
CA ALA A 38 -17.59 -3.06 -11.54
C ALA A 38 -16.13 -2.71 -11.94
N LYS A 39 -15.62 -1.56 -11.54
CA LYS A 39 -14.20 -1.21 -11.75
C LYS A 39 -13.22 -2.03 -10.89
N ASP A 40 -13.69 -2.58 -9.77
CA ASP A 40 -12.85 -3.42 -8.90
C ASP A 40 -12.60 -4.83 -9.49
N GLU A 41 -13.37 -5.28 -10.49
CA GLU A 41 -13.25 -6.62 -11.06
C GLU A 41 -12.07 -6.80 -12.02
N ASP A 42 -11.57 -5.72 -12.63
CA ASP A 42 -10.47 -5.76 -13.62
C ASP A 42 -9.06 -5.60 -13.00
N ILE A 43 -8.96 -5.45 -11.66
CA ILE A 43 -7.69 -5.18 -11.01
C ILE A 43 -6.97 -6.47 -10.66
N THR A 44 -5.83 -6.67 -11.30
CA THR A 44 -4.99 -7.85 -11.06
C THR A 44 -4.50 -7.90 -9.61
N LYS A 45 -4.93 -8.92 -8.88
CA LYS A 45 -4.48 -9.19 -7.52
C LYS A 45 -2.97 -9.44 -7.50
N PRO A 46 -2.22 -8.91 -6.50
CA PRO A 46 -0.79 -9.17 -6.35
C PRO A 46 -0.46 -10.66 -6.29
N ALA A 47 0.73 -11.01 -6.75
CA ALA A 47 1.25 -12.35 -6.57
C ALA A 47 1.42 -12.70 -5.08
N LYS A 48 1.43 -13.99 -4.75
CA LYS A 48 1.73 -14.44 -3.40
C LYS A 48 3.11 -13.99 -2.95
N PHE A 49 3.24 -13.73 -1.65
CA PHE A 49 4.47 -13.24 -1.05
C PHE A 49 5.67 -14.16 -1.33
N LYS A 50 6.80 -13.52 -1.71
CA LYS A 50 8.12 -14.15 -1.81
C LYS A 50 9.14 -13.30 -1.05
N TYR A 51 9.95 -13.93 -0.23
CA TYR A 51 10.91 -13.25 0.66
C TYR A 51 11.84 -12.27 -0.06
N HIS A 52 12.43 -12.69 -1.18
CA HIS A 52 13.41 -11.88 -1.92
C HIS A 52 12.80 -10.70 -2.69
N GLU A 53 11.46 -10.68 -2.85
CA GLU A 53 10.73 -9.69 -3.63
C GLU A 53 9.94 -8.73 -2.72
N TRP A 54 10.34 -8.56 -1.43
CA TRP A 54 9.58 -7.77 -0.45
C TRP A 54 9.20 -6.37 -0.97
N ASN A 55 10.16 -5.62 -1.51
CA ASN A 55 9.92 -4.25 -1.94
C ASN A 55 8.88 -4.16 -3.07
N GLN A 56 9.03 -5.00 -4.09
CA GLN A 56 8.09 -5.07 -5.22
C GLN A 56 6.71 -5.59 -4.76
N TRP A 57 6.71 -6.55 -3.84
CA TRP A 57 5.48 -7.08 -3.29
C TRP A 57 4.74 -6.06 -2.43
N GLU A 58 5.43 -5.36 -1.53
CA GLU A 58 4.85 -4.28 -0.71
C GLU A 58 4.20 -3.20 -1.59
N GLU A 59 4.91 -2.77 -2.63
CA GLU A 59 4.41 -1.79 -3.60
C GLU A 59 3.18 -2.29 -4.35
N SER A 60 3.22 -3.54 -4.85
CA SER A 60 2.08 -4.14 -5.56
C SER A 60 0.85 -4.31 -4.67
N VAL A 61 1.03 -4.63 -3.39
CA VAL A 61 -0.05 -4.67 -2.40
C VAL A 61 -0.61 -3.27 -2.16
N TYR A 62 0.25 -2.26 -2.03
CA TYR A 62 -0.20 -0.88 -1.86
C TYR A 62 -1.01 -0.40 -3.06
N LEU A 63 -0.53 -0.61 -4.28
CA LEU A 63 -1.23 -0.26 -5.53
C LEU A 63 -2.56 -0.98 -5.66
N TYR A 64 -2.60 -2.27 -5.34
CA TYR A 64 -3.83 -3.05 -5.33
C TYR A 64 -4.84 -2.51 -4.32
N LEU A 65 -4.43 -2.22 -3.08
CA LEU A 65 -5.32 -1.63 -2.08
C LEU A 65 -5.73 -0.19 -2.43
N ASN A 66 -4.88 0.53 -3.15
CA ASN A 66 -5.18 1.89 -3.62
C ASN A 66 -6.27 1.91 -4.70
N SER A 67 -6.39 0.83 -5.46
CA SER A 67 -7.44 0.67 -6.47
C SER A 67 -8.78 0.20 -5.92
N LEU A 68 -8.80 -0.32 -4.69
CA LEU A 68 -10.03 -0.75 -4.01
C LEU A 68 -10.67 0.39 -3.21
N THR A 69 -11.97 0.52 -3.31
CA THR A 69 -12.73 1.51 -2.53
C THR A 69 -13.02 1.00 -1.12
N SER A 70 -12.81 1.84 -0.12
CA SER A 70 -13.13 1.57 1.29
C SER A 70 -14.56 1.98 1.66
N ASN A 71 -15.01 1.59 2.85
CA ASN A 71 -16.33 1.98 3.38
C ASN A 71 -16.47 3.50 3.62
N CYS A 72 -15.37 4.24 3.78
CA CYS A 72 -15.38 5.69 3.92
C CYS A 72 -15.21 6.45 2.60
N GLY A 73 -15.13 5.75 1.46
CA GLY A 73 -14.96 6.35 0.13
C GLY A 73 -13.52 6.74 -0.23
N ALA A 74 -12.56 6.54 0.68
CA ALA A 74 -11.14 6.66 0.38
C ALA A 74 -10.60 5.36 -0.25
N PRO A 75 -9.46 5.39 -0.96
CA PRO A 75 -8.76 4.17 -1.34
C PRO A 75 -8.45 3.28 -0.12
N LEU A 76 -8.62 1.96 -0.25
CA LEU A 76 -8.46 1.02 0.88
C LEU A 76 -7.03 1.00 1.44
N SER A 77 -6.05 1.48 0.68
CA SER A 77 -4.66 1.69 1.09
C SER A 77 -4.51 2.60 2.32
N TYR A 78 -5.53 3.43 2.64
CA TYR A 78 -5.49 4.28 3.83
C TYR A 78 -5.27 3.48 5.12
N VAL A 79 -5.73 2.23 5.18
CA VAL A 79 -5.56 1.34 6.34
C VAL A 79 -4.08 1.08 6.64
N ILE A 80 -3.27 0.96 5.59
CA ILE A 80 -1.83 0.64 5.71
C ILE A 80 -0.92 1.84 5.45
N ARG A 81 -1.48 3.03 5.30
CA ARG A 81 -0.72 4.25 5.01
C ARG A 81 0.42 4.47 6.01
N LYS A 82 1.54 4.99 5.52
CA LYS A 82 2.60 5.56 6.35
C LYS A 82 2.16 6.95 6.83
N ASP A 83 2.67 7.39 7.95
CA ASP A 83 2.43 8.73 8.42
C ASP A 83 3.14 9.72 7.47
N LEU A 84 2.55 10.91 7.24
CA LEU A 84 3.18 11.95 6.41
C LEU A 84 4.39 12.50 7.14
N ASP A 85 5.43 12.80 6.38
CA ASP A 85 6.56 13.57 6.90
C ASP A 85 6.10 14.98 7.28
N ALA A 86 6.62 15.51 8.38
CA ALA A 86 6.20 16.80 8.93
C ALA A 86 6.48 18.00 7.99
N GLU A 87 7.36 17.82 7.01
CA GLU A 87 7.75 18.85 6.04
C GLU A 87 6.83 18.91 4.80
N VAL A 88 5.91 17.95 4.65
CA VAL A 88 5.04 17.89 3.48
C VAL A 88 3.86 18.85 3.64
N GLU A 89 3.73 19.81 2.74
CA GLU A 89 2.59 20.72 2.69
C GLU A 89 1.33 19.99 2.22
N TRP A 90 0.26 20.04 3.02
CA TRP A 90 -1.00 19.38 2.74
C TRP A 90 -1.60 19.73 1.38
N ASP A 91 -1.55 21.01 1.01
CA ASP A 91 -2.15 21.51 -0.23
C ASP A 91 -1.35 21.14 -1.50
N SER A 92 -0.11 20.68 -1.33
CA SER A 92 0.72 20.17 -2.44
C SER A 92 0.43 18.71 -2.78
N LEU A 93 -0.30 17.99 -1.92
CA LEU A 93 -0.61 16.58 -2.11
C LEU A 93 -1.69 16.36 -3.17
N ASP A 94 -1.56 15.28 -3.92
CA ASP A 94 -2.62 14.79 -4.80
C ASP A 94 -3.91 14.52 -4.02
N ARG A 95 -5.06 14.73 -4.67
CA ARG A 95 -6.40 14.57 -4.06
C ARG A 95 -6.61 13.20 -3.44
N ASP A 96 -6.13 12.14 -4.08
CA ASP A 96 -6.31 10.78 -3.56
C ASP A 96 -5.40 10.52 -2.36
N VAL A 97 -4.19 11.09 -2.35
CA VAL A 97 -3.31 11.09 -1.19
C VAL A 97 -3.93 11.87 -0.03
N GLN A 98 -4.53 13.03 -0.29
CA GLN A 98 -5.27 13.79 0.73
C GLN A 98 -6.43 12.96 1.32
N LYS A 99 -7.23 12.27 0.50
CA LYS A 99 -8.31 11.37 0.98
C LYS A 99 -7.77 10.24 1.86
N ILE A 100 -6.66 9.61 1.43
CA ILE A 100 -5.99 8.55 2.19
C ILE A 100 -5.58 9.06 3.57
N HIS A 101 -5.00 10.26 3.65
CA HIS A 101 -4.51 10.81 4.91
C HIS A 101 -5.60 11.48 5.76
N ALA A 102 -6.68 11.95 5.18
CA ALA A 102 -7.85 12.48 5.88
C ALA A 102 -8.72 11.38 6.53
N ALA A 103 -8.69 10.15 5.98
CA ALA A 103 -9.51 9.06 6.48
C ALA A 103 -9.13 8.70 7.93
N SER A 104 -10.14 8.51 8.80
CA SER A 104 -9.91 8.12 10.21
C SER A 104 -9.34 6.70 10.31
N LEU A 105 -8.39 6.51 11.22
CA LEU A 105 -7.84 5.19 11.59
C LEU A 105 -8.56 4.58 12.81
N GLU A 106 -9.76 5.06 13.11
CA GLU A 106 -10.58 4.62 14.24
C GLU A 106 -12.06 4.52 13.82
N GLY A 107 -12.83 3.74 14.59
CA GLY A 107 -14.26 3.59 14.42
C GLY A 107 -14.65 2.43 13.51
N PHE A 108 -15.97 2.22 13.39
CA PHE A 108 -16.56 1.04 12.76
C PHE A 108 -16.14 0.85 11.29
N MET A 109 -16.03 1.92 10.53
CA MET A 109 -15.62 1.85 9.11
C MET A 109 -14.18 1.36 9.01
N PHE A 110 -13.27 1.95 9.81
CA PHE A 110 -11.89 1.50 9.86
C PHE A 110 -11.77 0.04 10.30
N ASP A 111 -12.51 -0.38 11.31
CA ASP A 111 -12.47 -1.77 11.79
C ASP A 111 -12.91 -2.77 10.70
N SER A 112 -13.95 -2.42 9.94
CA SER A 112 -14.42 -3.22 8.81
C SER A 112 -13.38 -3.29 7.69
N ASP A 113 -12.85 -2.15 7.26
CA ASP A 113 -11.83 -2.07 6.22
C ASP A 113 -10.53 -2.75 6.64
N SER A 114 -10.13 -2.60 7.90
CA SER A 114 -8.97 -3.27 8.47
C SER A 114 -9.10 -4.80 8.47
N LYS A 115 -10.30 -5.34 8.72
CA LYS A 115 -10.57 -6.78 8.57
C LYS A 115 -10.48 -7.23 7.12
N ARG A 116 -10.98 -6.42 6.17
CA ARG A 116 -10.87 -6.68 4.72
C ARG A 116 -9.41 -6.73 4.28
N VAL A 117 -8.60 -5.76 4.69
CA VAL A 117 -7.15 -5.73 4.44
C VAL A 117 -6.46 -6.96 5.05
N LEU A 118 -6.82 -7.33 6.29
CA LEU A 118 -6.26 -8.53 6.92
C LEU A 118 -6.58 -9.81 6.13
N ALA A 119 -7.80 -9.96 5.61
CA ALA A 119 -8.17 -11.11 4.79
C ALA A 119 -7.35 -11.17 3.50
N ILE A 120 -7.14 -10.03 2.84
CA ILE A 120 -6.27 -9.91 1.65
C ILE A 120 -4.83 -10.33 1.99
N LEU A 121 -4.24 -9.79 3.07
CA LEU A 121 -2.89 -10.13 3.48
C LEU A 121 -2.75 -11.62 3.84
N LYS A 122 -3.72 -12.20 4.52
CA LYS A 122 -3.74 -13.63 4.83
C LYS A 122 -3.75 -14.50 3.57
N ASP A 123 -4.54 -14.13 2.58
CA ASP A 123 -4.56 -14.88 1.32
C ASP A 123 -3.24 -14.72 0.54
N LEU A 124 -2.67 -13.52 0.47
CA LEU A 124 -1.40 -13.27 -0.22
C LEU A 124 -0.20 -13.94 0.46
N CYS A 125 -0.24 -14.12 1.78
CA CYS A 125 0.82 -14.75 2.56
C CYS A 125 0.55 -16.23 2.90
N LEU A 126 -0.57 -16.79 2.44
CA LEU A 126 -0.98 -18.16 2.74
C LEU A 126 0.11 -19.18 2.30
N ASN A 127 0.49 -20.06 3.20
CA ASN A 127 1.54 -21.07 3.01
C ASN A 127 2.94 -20.48 2.79
N THR A 128 3.19 -19.25 3.26
CA THR A 128 4.52 -18.63 3.25
C THR A 128 5.03 -18.41 4.67
N ALA A 129 6.35 -18.17 4.83
CA ALA A 129 6.93 -17.83 6.13
C ALA A 129 6.35 -16.53 6.72
N ALA A 130 5.85 -15.63 5.86
CA ALA A 130 5.27 -14.35 6.28
C ALA A 130 4.02 -14.52 7.15
N GLU A 131 3.24 -15.57 6.94
CA GLU A 131 2.03 -15.86 7.72
C GLU A 131 2.29 -15.94 9.22
N THR A 132 3.46 -16.42 9.63
CA THR A 132 3.81 -16.59 11.05
C THR A 132 3.87 -15.28 11.81
N TRP A 133 4.22 -14.17 11.15
CA TRP A 133 4.44 -12.88 11.76
C TRP A 133 3.15 -12.16 12.16
N PHE A 134 2.03 -12.53 11.55
CA PHE A 134 0.75 -11.88 11.85
C PHE A 134 -0.40 -12.87 12.09
N ARG A 135 -0.10 -14.16 12.29
CA ARG A 135 -1.12 -15.21 12.52
C ARG A 135 -2.14 -14.86 13.60
N ASN A 136 -1.68 -14.27 14.70
CA ASN A 136 -2.49 -13.92 15.86
C ASN A 136 -2.99 -12.46 15.84
N ILE A 137 -2.78 -11.73 14.74
CA ILE A 137 -3.18 -10.35 14.60
C ILE A 137 -4.57 -10.28 13.97
N SER A 138 -5.47 -9.49 14.57
CA SER A 138 -6.85 -9.30 14.10
C SER A 138 -7.08 -8.00 13.32
N CYS A 139 -6.04 -7.17 13.14
CA CYS A 139 -6.10 -5.85 12.51
C CYS A 139 -5.15 -5.80 11.32
N GLY A 140 -5.67 -5.42 10.13
CA GLY A 140 -4.87 -5.36 8.89
C GLY A 140 -3.70 -4.38 8.97
N ARG A 141 -3.89 -3.20 9.59
CA ARG A 141 -2.81 -2.24 9.81
C ARG A 141 -1.69 -2.83 10.67
N LYS A 142 -2.04 -3.50 11.78
CA LYS A 142 -1.04 -4.14 12.65
C LYS A 142 -0.34 -5.30 11.93
N ALA A 143 -1.07 -6.05 11.10
CA ALA A 143 -0.49 -7.14 10.30
C ALA A 143 0.55 -6.60 9.31
N MET A 144 0.21 -5.54 8.56
CA MET A 144 1.15 -4.91 7.64
C MET A 144 2.37 -4.33 8.37
N LYS A 145 2.17 -3.64 9.51
CA LYS A 145 3.30 -3.14 10.33
C LYS A 145 4.21 -4.28 10.82
N ALA A 146 3.66 -5.42 11.22
CA ALA A 146 4.46 -6.58 11.64
C ALA A 146 5.32 -7.13 10.48
N LEU A 147 4.75 -7.21 9.28
CA LEU A 147 5.50 -7.59 8.07
C LEU A 147 6.60 -6.58 7.74
N GLN A 148 6.29 -5.27 7.76
CA GLN A 148 7.26 -4.20 7.53
C GLN A 148 8.40 -4.24 8.56
N THR A 149 8.08 -4.39 9.85
CA THR A 149 9.09 -4.48 10.91
C THR A 149 10.04 -5.64 10.70
N HIS A 150 9.52 -6.78 10.21
CA HIS A 150 10.34 -7.96 9.97
C HIS A 150 11.12 -7.88 8.67
N TYR A 151 10.46 -7.52 7.55
CA TYR A 151 11.07 -7.57 6.21
C TYR A 151 11.73 -6.26 5.78
N ASP A 152 11.46 -5.14 6.45
CA ASP A 152 12.05 -3.82 6.19
C ASP A 152 12.67 -3.21 7.47
N GLY A 153 12.94 -4.03 8.48
CA GLY A 153 13.66 -3.62 9.69
C GLY A 153 15.14 -3.28 9.41
N PRO A 154 15.84 -2.63 10.36
CA PRO A 154 17.21 -2.16 10.17
C PRO A 154 18.18 -3.25 9.70
N ASP A 155 18.11 -4.46 10.26
CA ASP A 155 18.98 -5.57 9.91
C ASP A 155 18.75 -6.06 8.47
N GLU A 156 17.48 -6.19 8.06
CA GLU A 156 17.12 -6.59 6.71
C GLU A 156 17.45 -5.50 5.68
N ARG A 157 17.29 -4.22 6.04
CA ARG A 157 17.74 -3.09 5.20
C ARG A 157 19.25 -3.15 4.96
N HIS A 158 20.03 -3.31 6.02
CA HIS A 158 21.48 -3.41 5.92
C HIS A 158 21.89 -4.57 5.00
N LYS A 159 21.30 -5.74 5.21
CA LYS A 159 21.54 -6.92 4.38
C LYS A 159 21.21 -6.67 2.90
N ARG A 160 20.10 -6.02 2.59
CA ARG A 160 19.72 -5.69 1.20
C ARG A 160 20.66 -4.67 0.57
N ILE A 161 21.11 -3.68 1.34
CA ILE A 161 22.13 -2.72 0.88
C ILE A 161 23.40 -3.45 0.53
N GLU A 162 23.91 -4.35 1.38
CA GLU A 162 25.10 -5.15 1.12
C GLU A 162 24.92 -6.08 -0.08
N GLU A 163 23.76 -6.73 -0.21
CA GLU A 163 23.43 -7.57 -1.38
C GLU A 163 23.39 -6.75 -2.68
N ALA A 164 22.82 -5.54 -2.65
CA ALA A 164 22.78 -4.65 -3.81
C ALA A 164 24.18 -4.20 -4.22
N ARG A 165 25.03 -3.80 -3.27
CA ARG A 165 26.44 -3.45 -3.51
C ARG A 165 27.24 -4.63 -4.05
N ALA A 166 27.05 -5.83 -3.49
CA ALA A 166 27.67 -7.04 -3.98
C ALA A 166 27.26 -7.36 -5.43
N LYS A 167 25.97 -7.21 -5.76
CA LYS A 167 25.49 -7.40 -7.14
C LYS A 167 26.14 -6.40 -8.11
N ILE A 168 26.21 -5.12 -7.76
CA ILE A 168 26.84 -4.09 -8.58
C ILE A 168 28.32 -4.43 -8.84
N SER A 169 29.05 -4.83 -7.79
CA SER A 169 30.48 -5.13 -7.90
C SER A 169 30.82 -6.46 -8.59
N GLN A 170 29.91 -7.43 -8.56
CA GLN A 170 30.13 -8.78 -9.08
C GLN A 170 29.48 -9.03 -10.45
N THR A 171 28.58 -8.16 -10.90
CA THR A 171 27.86 -8.32 -12.15
C THR A 171 28.63 -7.67 -13.29
N PHE A 172 29.14 -8.50 -14.20
CA PHE A 172 29.87 -8.04 -15.38
C PHE A 172 29.21 -8.57 -16.65
N TYR A 173 28.93 -7.66 -17.59
CA TYR A 173 28.49 -8.04 -18.91
C TYR A 173 29.69 -8.63 -19.70
N LYS A 174 29.50 -9.85 -20.20
CA LYS A 174 30.52 -10.52 -21.03
C LYS A 174 30.10 -10.63 -22.49
N HIS A 175 28.97 -11.26 -22.75
CA HIS A 175 28.38 -11.39 -24.10
C HIS A 175 26.96 -11.97 -24.04
N GLU A 176 26.18 -11.73 -25.08
CA GLU A 176 24.75 -12.12 -25.18
C GLU A 176 24.47 -13.61 -25.03
N GLY A 177 25.40 -14.48 -25.37
CA GLY A 177 25.18 -15.95 -25.34
C GLY A 177 25.07 -16.54 -23.95
N THR A 178 25.63 -15.89 -22.92
CA THR A 178 25.58 -16.40 -21.52
C THR A 178 24.76 -15.51 -20.61
N PHE A 179 24.70 -14.22 -20.88
CA PHE A 179 24.05 -13.25 -20.05
C PHE A 179 23.65 -12.04 -20.89
N THR A 180 22.34 -11.90 -21.17
CA THR A 180 21.85 -10.85 -22.05
C THR A 180 22.11 -9.45 -21.47
N PHE A 181 22.34 -8.46 -22.34
CA PHE A 181 22.53 -7.08 -21.92
C PHE A 181 21.30 -6.55 -21.14
N GLU A 182 20.11 -6.97 -21.54
CA GLU A 182 18.88 -6.64 -20.83
C GLU A 182 18.90 -7.14 -19.38
N LYS A 183 19.29 -8.40 -19.14
CA LYS A 183 19.43 -8.94 -17.77
C LYS A 183 20.48 -8.21 -16.97
N PHE A 184 21.61 -7.88 -17.60
CA PHE A 184 22.67 -7.11 -16.96
C PHE A 184 22.17 -5.75 -16.50
N THR A 185 21.53 -4.98 -17.39
CA THR A 185 20.99 -3.66 -17.06
C THR A 185 19.87 -3.74 -16.00
N THR A 186 18.99 -4.72 -16.07
CA THR A 186 17.92 -4.93 -15.07
C THR A 186 18.52 -5.15 -13.68
N ILE A 187 19.51 -6.04 -13.53
CA ILE A 187 20.14 -6.29 -12.21
C ILE A 187 20.78 -5.02 -11.64
N LEU A 188 21.45 -4.23 -12.49
CA LEU A 188 22.05 -2.97 -12.04
C LEU A 188 20.99 -1.94 -11.65
N GLN A 189 19.96 -1.77 -12.45
CA GLN A 189 18.84 -0.86 -12.18
C GLN A 189 18.12 -1.20 -10.87
N ASP A 190 17.81 -2.48 -10.64
CA ASP A 190 17.17 -2.95 -9.41
C ASP A 190 18.07 -2.72 -8.19
N SER A 191 19.40 -2.91 -8.37
CA SER A 191 20.37 -2.68 -7.30
C SER A 191 20.51 -1.19 -6.98
N PHE A 192 20.57 -0.32 -7.98
CA PHE A 192 20.61 1.14 -7.78
C PHE A 192 19.31 1.65 -7.14
N ALA A 193 18.17 1.20 -7.62
CA ALA A 193 16.87 1.54 -7.03
C ALA A 193 16.76 1.12 -5.55
N THR A 194 17.36 -0.02 -5.19
CA THR A 194 17.44 -0.47 -3.80
C THR A 194 18.29 0.47 -2.94
N LEU A 195 19.47 0.90 -3.42
CA LEU A 195 20.32 1.85 -2.70
C LEU A 195 19.63 3.20 -2.55
N GLU A 196 19.03 3.71 -3.60
CA GLU A 196 18.28 4.98 -3.60
C GLU A 196 17.11 4.96 -2.61
N LYS A 197 16.33 3.86 -2.58
CA LYS A 197 15.22 3.67 -1.63
C LYS A 197 15.68 3.82 -0.17
N TYR A 198 16.86 3.35 0.16
CA TYR A 198 17.41 3.42 1.52
C TYR A 198 18.30 4.65 1.77
N GLY A 199 18.35 5.60 0.82
CA GLY A 199 19.15 6.82 0.95
C GLY A 199 20.66 6.60 0.93
N GLU A 200 21.11 5.46 0.40
CA GLU A 200 22.53 5.13 0.31
C GLU A 200 23.18 5.80 -0.90
N PRO A 201 24.36 6.43 -0.74
CA PRO A 201 25.03 7.07 -1.84
C PRO A 201 25.50 6.05 -2.88
N VAL A 202 25.19 6.31 -4.15
CA VAL A 202 25.74 5.58 -5.29
C VAL A 202 27.01 6.32 -5.72
N TYR A 203 28.17 5.70 -5.52
CA TYR A 203 29.44 6.32 -5.89
C TYR A 203 29.62 6.33 -7.41
N GLU A 204 30.26 7.39 -7.95
CA GLU A 204 30.51 7.52 -9.41
C GLU A 204 31.24 6.32 -10.00
N ARG A 205 32.15 5.68 -9.23
CA ARG A 205 32.82 4.44 -9.65
C ARG A 205 31.90 3.23 -9.82
N GLU A 206 30.68 3.27 -9.32
CA GLU A 206 29.70 2.20 -9.45
C GLU A 206 28.79 2.43 -10.67
N ARG A 207 28.89 3.62 -11.32
CA ARG A 207 28.12 3.99 -12.52
C ARG A 207 28.91 3.83 -13.83
N THR A 208 30.22 3.60 -13.76
CA THR A 208 31.10 3.41 -14.92
C THR A 208 31.43 1.94 -15.15
#